data_cb11d048b91c871d3908102cb92177ca
#
_entry.id   cb11d048b91c871d3908102cb92177ca
#
_cell.length_a   1.000
_cell.length_b   1.000
_cell.length_c   1.000
_cell.angle_alpha   90.00
_cell.angle_beta   90.00
_cell.angle_gamma   90.00
#
_symmetry.space_group_name_H-M   'P 1'
#
loop_
_entity.id
_entity.type
_entity.pdbx_description
1 polymer ?
#
loop_
_entity_poly.entity_id
_entity_poly.type
_entity_poly.pdbx_seq_one_letter_code
_entity_poly.pdbx_strand_id
1 'polypeptide(L)'
;MKSDEVIITDEYIVLKENTRSVVMAKGAKSITEIYSYVVCQNKGDVLDVGFGMGFSANKMSELADTYTCIEINPYIYETAKEWAKDKPNVTIIFGDWIDIIPTLDKKFDGIFFDTHNDSNSHLAEEYAKLVSKEGTIFSHWNYFQIR
;
A
#
# COMPACT_ATOMS: atom_id res chain seq x y z
N MET A 1 4.24 13.97 4.41
CA MET A 1 3.26 13.40 3.43
C MET A 1 1.83 13.32 3.95
N LYS A 2 1.59 13.21 5.23
CA LYS A 2 0.26 12.96 5.85
C LYS A 2 -0.90 13.72 5.22
N SER A 3 -0.91 15.04 5.34
CA SER A 3 -1.97 15.89 4.83
C SER A 3 -1.49 16.78 3.67
N ASP A 4 -0.29 16.51 3.14
CA ASP A 4 0.29 17.31 2.08
C ASP A 4 -0.55 17.21 0.82
N GLU A 5 -0.84 18.36 0.23
CA GLU A 5 -1.55 18.40 -1.02
C GLU A 5 -0.68 17.85 -2.14
N VAL A 6 -1.24 16.94 -2.93
CA VAL A 6 -0.53 16.31 -4.04
C VAL A 6 -1.15 16.68 -5.38
N ILE A 7 -0.34 16.65 -6.42
CA ILE A 7 -0.76 16.75 -7.81
C ILE A 7 -0.70 15.34 -8.39
N ILE A 8 -1.84 14.83 -8.83
CA ILE A 8 -1.97 13.51 -9.44
C ILE A 8 -2.16 13.68 -10.93
N THR A 9 -1.28 13.06 -11.71
CA THR A 9 -1.36 13.00 -13.17
C THR A 9 -1.31 11.55 -13.64
N ASP A 10 -1.47 11.30 -14.92
CA ASP A 10 -1.33 9.95 -15.50
C ASP A 10 0.10 9.41 -15.42
N GLU A 11 1.09 10.26 -15.22
CA GLU A 11 2.51 9.89 -15.23
C GLU A 11 3.13 9.83 -13.83
N TYR A 12 2.63 10.65 -12.88
CA TYR A 12 3.23 10.74 -11.54
C TYR A 12 2.31 11.38 -10.51
N ILE A 13 2.67 11.18 -9.24
CA ILE A 13 2.16 11.93 -8.09
C ILE A 13 3.34 12.72 -7.51
N VAL A 14 3.17 14.02 -7.33
CA VAL A 14 4.17 14.90 -6.72
C VAL A 14 3.55 15.72 -5.59
N LEU A 15 4.37 16.18 -4.66
CA LEU A 15 3.94 17.15 -3.65
C LEU A 15 3.67 18.50 -4.31
N LYS A 16 2.53 19.11 -4.02
CA LYS A 16 2.16 20.43 -4.60
C LYS A 16 3.15 21.52 -4.23
N GLU A 17 3.63 21.52 -2.99
CA GLU A 17 4.61 22.48 -2.51
C GLU A 17 6.01 22.27 -3.10
N ASN A 18 6.33 21.05 -3.50
CA ASN A 18 7.61 20.71 -4.10
C ASN A 18 7.45 19.68 -5.21
N THR A 19 7.21 20.14 -6.41
CA THR A 19 7.00 19.31 -7.60
C THR A 19 8.22 18.46 -8.00
N ARG A 20 9.39 18.70 -7.39
CA ARG A 20 10.57 17.83 -7.53
C ARG A 20 10.51 16.61 -6.63
N SER A 21 9.63 16.63 -5.62
CA SER A 21 9.42 15.50 -4.73
C SER A 21 8.37 14.56 -5.32
N VAL A 22 8.82 13.60 -6.10
CA VAL A 22 7.96 12.59 -6.71
C VAL A 22 7.56 11.56 -5.67
N VAL A 23 6.26 11.42 -5.43
CA VAL A 23 5.68 10.41 -4.54
C VAL A 23 5.65 9.06 -5.25
N MET A 24 5.19 9.04 -6.50
CA MET A 24 5.16 7.86 -7.35
C MET A 24 5.20 8.27 -8.83
N ALA A 25 5.85 7.44 -9.64
CA ALA A 25 5.90 7.62 -11.09
C ALA A 25 5.41 6.36 -11.81
N LYS A 26 4.84 6.55 -12.99
CA LYS A 26 4.36 5.46 -13.85
C LYS A 26 5.43 4.41 -14.17
N GLY A 27 6.71 4.82 -14.23
CA GLY A 27 7.83 3.90 -14.43
C GLY A 27 8.02 2.86 -13.32
N ALA A 28 7.42 3.07 -12.13
CA ALA A 28 7.44 2.12 -11.04
C ALA A 28 6.46 0.93 -11.23
N LYS A 29 5.58 0.99 -12.23
CA LYS A 29 4.51 0.00 -12.42
C LYS A 29 5.01 -1.44 -12.49
N SER A 30 6.01 -1.72 -13.34
CA SER A 30 6.52 -3.08 -13.55
C SER A 30 7.10 -3.70 -12.28
N ILE A 31 7.87 -2.91 -11.50
CA ILE A 31 8.45 -3.37 -10.23
C ILE A 31 7.35 -3.60 -9.20
N THR A 32 6.39 -2.70 -9.10
CA THR A 32 5.26 -2.82 -8.18
C THR A 32 4.42 -4.06 -8.49
N GLU A 33 4.22 -4.39 -9.76
CA GLU A 33 3.53 -5.62 -10.16
C GLU A 33 4.31 -6.88 -9.74
N ILE A 34 5.65 -6.87 -9.82
CA ILE A 34 6.47 -7.99 -9.34
C ILE A 34 6.28 -8.20 -7.83
N TYR A 35 6.34 -7.12 -7.03
CA TYR A 35 6.04 -7.20 -5.60
C TYR A 35 4.64 -7.76 -5.32
N SER A 36 3.66 -7.35 -6.13
CA SER A 36 2.27 -7.82 -6.00
C SER A 36 2.16 -9.33 -6.22
N TYR A 37 2.83 -9.88 -7.23
CA TYR A 37 2.87 -11.33 -7.46
C TYR A 37 3.50 -12.07 -6.29
N VAL A 38 4.60 -11.57 -5.75
CA VAL A 38 5.29 -12.20 -4.61
C VAL A 38 4.39 -12.20 -3.37
N VAL A 39 3.85 -11.03 -3.02
CA VAL A 39 3.02 -10.87 -1.81
C VAL A 39 1.72 -11.67 -1.89
N CYS A 40 1.15 -11.82 -3.08
CA CYS A 40 -0.11 -12.53 -3.30
C CYS A 40 0.04 -14.03 -3.62
N GLN A 41 1.22 -14.63 -3.45
CA GLN A 41 1.43 -16.05 -3.74
C GLN A 41 0.49 -16.98 -2.99
N ASN A 42 0.15 -16.65 -1.75
CA ASN A 42 -0.79 -17.41 -0.94
C ASN A 42 -2.25 -17.05 -1.21
N LYS A 43 -2.52 -16.14 -2.13
CA LYS A 43 -3.85 -15.56 -2.36
C LYS A 43 -4.42 -15.03 -1.03
N GLY A 44 -5.61 -15.44 -0.63
CA GLY A 44 -6.20 -15.10 0.67
C GLY A 44 -6.42 -13.61 0.88
N ASP A 45 -6.15 -13.15 2.10
CA ASP A 45 -6.33 -11.77 2.52
C ASP A 45 -5.01 -11.00 2.45
N VAL A 46 -4.98 -9.88 1.74
CA VAL A 46 -3.77 -9.08 1.53
C VAL A 46 -3.95 -7.66 2.07
N LEU A 47 -2.94 -7.19 2.79
CA LEU A 47 -2.83 -5.82 3.29
C LEU A 47 -1.78 -5.06 2.49
N ASP A 48 -2.16 -3.90 1.99
CA ASP A 48 -1.31 -2.98 1.25
C ASP A 48 -1.27 -1.63 1.98
N VAL A 49 -0.10 -1.14 2.31
CA VAL A 49 0.08 0.14 3.00
C VAL A 49 0.63 1.15 2.00
N GLY A 50 -0.23 2.10 1.61
CA GLY A 50 0.05 3.09 0.58
C GLY A 50 -0.58 2.72 -0.76
N PHE A 51 -1.49 3.56 -1.25
CA PHE A 51 -2.20 3.35 -2.52
C PHE A 51 -1.43 3.91 -3.73
N GLY A 52 -0.88 5.11 -3.59
CA GLY A 52 -0.18 5.80 -4.67
C GLY A 52 -1.05 5.96 -5.92
N MET A 53 -0.54 5.48 -7.05
CA MET A 53 -1.24 5.49 -8.34
C MET A 53 -2.11 4.23 -8.55
N GLY A 54 -2.18 3.34 -7.57
CA GLY A 54 -3.02 2.15 -7.63
C GLY A 54 -2.42 0.97 -8.39
N PHE A 55 -1.11 0.97 -8.67
CA PHE A 55 -0.48 -0.14 -9.40
C PHE A 55 -0.51 -1.44 -8.62
N SER A 56 -0.13 -1.40 -7.35
CA SER A 56 -0.24 -2.57 -6.47
C SER A 56 -1.71 -2.95 -6.24
N ALA A 57 -2.56 -1.97 -5.99
CA ALA A 57 -4.00 -2.18 -5.78
C ALA A 57 -4.67 -2.88 -6.96
N ASN A 58 -4.41 -2.45 -8.20
CA ASN A 58 -4.95 -3.08 -9.40
C ASN A 58 -4.54 -4.55 -9.48
N LYS A 59 -3.27 -4.85 -9.24
CA LYS A 59 -2.76 -6.21 -9.37
C LYS A 59 -3.17 -7.09 -8.19
N MET A 60 -3.00 -6.61 -6.96
CA MET A 60 -3.31 -7.39 -5.76
C MET A 60 -4.79 -7.68 -5.61
N SER A 61 -5.67 -6.75 -5.98
CA SER A 61 -7.13 -6.98 -5.92
C SER A 61 -7.61 -8.05 -6.89
N GLU A 62 -6.87 -8.29 -7.98
CA GLU A 62 -7.14 -9.38 -8.92
C GLU A 62 -6.60 -10.72 -8.42
N LEU A 63 -5.44 -10.72 -7.75
CA LEU A 63 -4.73 -11.93 -7.32
C LEU A 63 -5.20 -12.47 -5.97
N ALA A 64 -5.55 -11.58 -5.03
CA ALA A 64 -5.99 -11.94 -3.68
C ALA A 64 -7.49 -12.19 -3.60
N ASP A 65 -7.94 -12.94 -2.60
CA ASP A 65 -9.36 -13.10 -2.32
C ASP A 65 -9.96 -11.81 -1.78
N THR A 66 -9.24 -11.14 -0.86
CA THR A 66 -9.58 -9.79 -0.39
C THR A 66 -8.35 -8.89 -0.38
N TYR A 67 -8.58 -7.62 -0.62
CA TYR A 67 -7.57 -6.58 -0.63
C TYR A 67 -7.96 -5.47 0.33
N THR A 68 -7.08 -5.15 1.27
CA THR A 68 -7.24 -4.04 2.22
C THR A 68 -6.08 -3.07 2.04
N CYS A 69 -6.39 -1.79 1.86
CA CYS A 69 -5.38 -0.75 1.73
C CYS A 69 -5.52 0.31 2.81
N ILE A 70 -4.42 0.70 3.43
CA ILE A 70 -4.35 1.83 4.35
C ILE A 70 -3.65 2.98 3.63
N GLU A 71 -4.32 4.14 3.54
CA GLU A 71 -3.78 5.34 2.90
C GLU A 71 -3.89 6.54 3.84
N ILE A 72 -2.76 7.21 4.07
CA ILE A 72 -2.66 8.34 5.01
C ILE A 72 -2.96 9.70 4.36
N ASN A 73 -2.70 9.83 3.06
CA ASN A 73 -2.92 11.10 2.36
C ASN A 73 -4.38 11.23 1.94
N PRO A 74 -5.10 12.29 2.37
CA PRO A 74 -6.52 12.42 2.09
C PRO A 74 -6.86 12.55 0.60
N TYR A 75 -5.98 13.12 -0.19
CA TYR A 75 -6.20 13.29 -1.64
C TYR A 75 -6.06 11.96 -2.38
N ILE A 76 -5.05 11.18 -2.03
CA ILE A 76 -4.84 9.83 -2.59
C ILE A 76 -5.95 8.89 -2.10
N TYR A 77 -6.37 9.01 -0.83
CA TYR A 77 -7.48 8.23 -0.27
C TYR A 77 -8.79 8.44 -1.06
N GLU A 78 -9.13 9.67 -1.43
CA GLU A 78 -10.32 9.94 -2.24
C GLU A 78 -10.23 9.25 -3.61
N THR A 79 -9.05 9.27 -4.24
CA THR A 79 -8.80 8.54 -5.49
C THR A 79 -8.98 7.03 -5.29
N ALA A 80 -8.46 6.49 -4.20
CA ALA A 80 -8.58 5.07 -3.87
C ALA A 80 -10.04 4.65 -3.64
N LYS A 81 -10.81 5.47 -2.94
CA LYS A 81 -12.24 5.22 -2.73
C LYS A 81 -13.03 5.17 -4.03
N GLU A 82 -12.78 6.11 -4.92
CA GLU A 82 -13.44 6.14 -6.23
C GLU A 82 -13.09 4.88 -7.04
N TRP A 83 -11.82 4.47 -7.02
CA TRP A 83 -11.36 3.25 -7.67
C TRP A 83 -12.04 1.99 -7.09
N ALA A 84 -12.27 1.97 -5.78
CA ALA A 84 -12.79 0.79 -5.05
C ALA A 84 -14.32 0.65 -5.10
N LYS A 85 -15.05 1.66 -5.54
CA LYS A 85 -16.52 1.76 -5.38
C LYS A 85 -17.31 0.58 -5.94
N ASP A 86 -16.78 -0.10 -6.96
CA ASP A 86 -17.43 -1.24 -7.63
C ASP A 86 -16.71 -2.57 -7.38
N LYS A 87 -15.83 -2.61 -6.37
CA LYS A 87 -15.00 -3.78 -6.03
C LYS A 87 -15.36 -4.33 -4.65
N PRO A 88 -16.24 -5.35 -4.57
CA PRO A 88 -16.75 -5.84 -3.27
C PRO A 88 -15.70 -6.51 -2.40
N ASN A 89 -14.58 -6.97 -2.98
CA ASN A 89 -13.48 -7.60 -2.24
C ASN A 89 -12.43 -6.60 -1.75
N VAL A 90 -12.65 -5.29 -1.94
CA VAL A 90 -11.69 -4.22 -1.61
C VAL A 90 -12.19 -3.39 -0.45
N THR A 91 -11.30 -3.10 0.50
CA THR A 91 -11.52 -2.18 1.62
C THR A 91 -10.40 -1.14 1.63
N ILE A 92 -10.78 0.14 1.64
CA ILE A 92 -9.84 1.26 1.78
C ILE A 92 -10.04 1.92 3.14
N ILE A 93 -8.96 2.03 3.91
CA ILE A 93 -8.96 2.63 5.25
C ILE A 93 -8.13 3.91 5.22
N PHE A 94 -8.72 5.02 5.65
CA PHE A 94 -8.03 6.28 5.81
C PHE A 94 -7.33 6.35 7.17
N GLY A 95 -6.06 6.64 7.19
CA GLY A 95 -5.31 6.87 8.42
C GLY A 95 -3.84 6.51 8.33
N ASP A 96 -3.17 6.70 9.46
CA ASP A 96 -1.77 6.28 9.64
C ASP A 96 -1.74 4.79 10.01
N TRP A 97 -0.94 4.01 9.31
CA TRP A 97 -0.82 2.58 9.57
C TRP A 97 -0.35 2.27 11.01
N ILE A 98 0.42 3.17 11.63
CA ILE A 98 0.82 3.04 13.05
C ILE A 98 -0.41 2.97 13.97
N ASP A 99 -1.44 3.76 13.66
CA ASP A 99 -2.68 3.81 14.45
C ASP A 99 -3.67 2.72 14.03
N ILE A 100 -3.71 2.39 12.74
CA ILE A 100 -4.71 1.48 12.17
C ILE A 100 -4.37 0.02 12.41
N ILE A 101 -3.14 -0.42 12.13
CA ILE A 101 -2.77 -1.84 12.21
C ILE A 101 -3.08 -2.47 13.57
N PRO A 102 -2.78 -1.82 14.72
CA PRO A 102 -3.12 -2.40 16.02
C PRO A 102 -4.63 -2.60 16.27
N THR A 103 -5.49 -1.94 15.50
CA THR A 103 -6.95 -2.06 15.63
C THR A 103 -7.57 -3.14 14.76
N LEU A 104 -6.81 -3.72 13.84
CA LEU A 104 -7.31 -4.73 12.91
C LEU A 104 -7.45 -6.09 13.60
N ASP A 105 -8.66 -6.68 13.50
CA ASP A 105 -8.94 -8.02 14.03
C ASP A 105 -8.54 -9.13 13.06
N LYS A 106 -8.19 -8.78 11.86
CA LYS A 106 -7.89 -9.69 10.76
C LYS A 106 -6.40 -10.00 10.68
N LYS A 107 -6.06 -11.24 10.32
CA LYS A 107 -4.72 -11.65 9.94
C LYS A 107 -4.63 -11.79 8.43
N PHE A 108 -3.48 -11.46 7.86
CA PHE A 108 -3.27 -11.41 6.42
C PHE A 108 -2.30 -12.47 5.94
N ASP A 109 -2.54 -12.96 4.72
CA ASP A 109 -1.68 -13.92 4.01
C ASP A 109 -0.52 -13.26 3.29
N GLY A 110 -0.68 -11.99 2.93
CA GLY A 110 0.35 -11.16 2.33
C GLY A 110 0.27 -9.73 2.85
N ILE A 111 1.41 -9.09 3.04
CA ILE A 111 1.51 -7.71 3.54
C ILE A 111 2.58 -6.98 2.75
N PHE A 112 2.23 -5.82 2.20
CA PHE A 112 3.12 -4.96 1.44
C PHE A 112 3.11 -3.53 1.99
N PHE A 113 4.29 -2.97 2.23
CA PHE A 113 4.47 -1.58 2.64
C PHE A 113 5.10 -0.79 1.50
N ASP A 114 4.36 0.15 0.95
CA ASP A 114 4.80 1.09 -0.08
C ASP A 114 4.50 2.52 0.36
N THR A 115 5.30 3.01 1.29
CA THR A 115 5.13 4.33 1.89
C THR A 115 6.20 5.31 1.42
N HIS A 116 5.82 6.60 1.31
CA HIS A 116 6.70 7.69 0.90
C HIS A 116 6.94 8.66 2.07
N ASN A 117 8.20 9.05 2.29
CA ASN A 117 8.60 9.95 3.38
C ASN A 117 8.03 9.53 4.74
N ASP A 118 8.11 8.26 5.03
CA ASP A 118 7.59 7.68 6.25
C ASP A 118 8.72 7.51 7.28
N SER A 119 8.71 8.36 8.30
CA SER A 119 9.70 8.32 9.39
C SER A 119 9.61 7.05 10.24
N ASN A 120 8.48 6.33 10.16
CA ASN A 120 8.22 5.09 10.89
C ASN A 120 8.48 3.83 10.06
N SER A 121 8.99 3.95 8.85
CA SER A 121 9.20 2.80 7.94
C SER A 121 10.06 1.68 8.57
N HIS A 122 10.96 2.01 9.48
CA HIS A 122 11.78 1.06 10.21
C HIS A 122 10.98 0.13 11.16
N LEU A 123 9.73 0.48 11.47
CA LEU A 123 8.82 -0.29 12.32
C LEU A 123 7.89 -1.21 11.50
N ALA A 124 7.95 -1.15 10.17
CA ALA A 124 7.01 -1.85 9.30
C ALA A 124 6.95 -3.36 9.57
N GLU A 125 8.09 -4.03 9.69
CA GLU A 125 8.15 -5.46 9.97
C GLU A 125 7.54 -5.82 11.33
N GLU A 126 7.81 -5.03 12.36
CA GLU A 126 7.28 -5.22 13.71
C GLU A 126 5.76 -5.11 13.72
N TYR A 127 5.21 -4.09 13.06
CA TYR A 127 3.76 -3.91 12.95
C TYR A 127 3.11 -4.97 12.06
N ALA A 128 3.76 -5.38 10.99
CA ALA A 128 3.27 -6.47 10.15
C ALA A 128 3.09 -7.78 10.94
N LYS A 129 3.95 -8.06 11.91
CA LYS A 129 3.84 -9.24 12.78
C LYS A 129 2.54 -9.27 13.58
N LEU A 130 1.98 -8.10 13.95
CA LEU A 130 0.72 -8.01 14.70
C LEU A 130 -0.47 -8.58 13.91
N VAL A 131 -0.40 -8.53 12.57
CA VAL A 131 -1.47 -8.96 11.67
C VAL A 131 -1.03 -10.09 10.75
N SER A 132 0.06 -10.77 11.10
CA SER A 132 0.58 -11.94 10.40
C SER A 132 0.10 -13.24 11.01
N LYS A 133 0.10 -14.29 10.20
CA LYS A 133 -0.06 -15.68 10.61
C LYS A 133 1.10 -16.50 10.06
N GLU A 134 1.18 -17.78 10.40
CA GLU A 134 2.21 -18.66 9.86
C GLU A 134 2.14 -18.69 8.33
N GLY A 135 3.29 -18.47 7.67
CA GLY A 135 3.41 -18.46 6.22
C GLY A 135 3.11 -17.13 5.55
N THR A 136 2.76 -16.08 6.31
CA THR A 136 2.53 -14.75 5.75
C THR A 136 3.77 -14.23 5.02
N ILE A 137 3.57 -13.75 3.79
CA ILE A 137 4.62 -13.12 3.00
C ILE A 137 4.59 -11.62 3.28
N PHE A 138 5.73 -11.10 3.75
CA PHE A 138 5.91 -9.67 4.00
C PHE A 138 6.94 -9.09 3.04
N SER A 139 6.63 -7.94 2.45
CA SER A 139 7.55 -7.18 1.62
C SER A 139 7.43 -5.69 1.89
N HIS A 140 8.53 -4.99 1.69
CA HIS A 140 8.64 -3.55 1.91
C HIS A 140 9.32 -2.92 0.69
N TRP A 141 8.77 -1.85 0.17
CA TRP A 141 9.40 -1.10 -0.91
C TRP A 141 10.75 -0.54 -0.45
N ASN A 142 11.78 -0.66 -1.29
CA ASN A 142 13.17 -0.28 -1.01
C ASN A 142 13.95 -1.23 -0.10
N TYR A 143 13.40 -2.34 0.33
CA TYR A 143 14.19 -3.38 0.97
C TYR A 143 14.63 -4.43 -0.05
N PHE A 144 15.64 -4.08 -0.82
CA PHE A 144 16.49 -5.09 -1.46
C PHE A 144 17.53 -5.58 -0.46
N GLN A 145 17.12 -6.00 0.70
CA GLN A 145 17.97 -6.81 1.54
C GLN A 145 17.65 -8.26 1.23
N ILE A 146 18.49 -8.85 0.40
CA ILE A 146 18.67 -10.30 0.38
C ILE A 146 19.21 -10.64 1.77
N ARG A 147 18.33 -11.02 2.64
CA ARG A 147 18.70 -11.62 3.92
C ARG A 147 18.90 -13.10 3.73
#